data_76cf44968a4fbd78764ffcdbb31c38f2
#
_entry.id   76cf44968a4fbd78764ffcdbb31c38f2
#
_cell.length_a   1.000
_cell.length_b   1.000
_cell.length_c   1.000
_cell.angle_alpha   90.00
_cell.angle_beta   90.00
_cell.angle_gamma   90.00
#
_symmetry.space_group_name_H-M   'P 1'
#
loop_
_entity.id
_entity.type
_entity.pdbx_description
1 polymer ?
#
loop_
_entity_poly.entity_id
_entity_poly.type
_entity_poly.pdbx_seq_one_letter_code
_entity_poly.pdbx_strand_id
1 'polypeptide(L)'
;MHLIPPQLLMTYIAVCETGSFTKAAERVHSSQSTISQQINRIESIMGATLLVRTPQRTKTTEEGEFVLRYAHRILDLNSEMLDGISRNLEQQTIRIGVPDDLAVDVTRKIGKTQQHYNVSIEFTSGLSNSLYQEYQAGVYDIILVKQAILGNAYAYRKEPLIWLDSIEHPTFRQKVTPLVLFPPGALYRGHILDSLEQLGHTYKINYCSSNLSAIITASSVGFGITLLPEKCKTHEHQIIEELQIHAPADDFYLAIYINEPHNMVINKIASELINIFDLKLHHNQIKSIK
;
A
#
# COMPACT_ATOMS: atom_id res chain seq x y z
N MET A 1 15.94 3.76 30.62
CA MET A 1 14.99 3.89 29.49
C MET A 1 15.30 5.22 28.81
N HIS A 2 15.79 5.17 27.56
CA HIS A 2 16.09 6.40 26.82
C HIS A 2 14.83 6.81 26.04
N LEU A 3 14.23 7.92 26.44
CA LEU A 3 13.11 8.52 25.71
C LEU A 3 13.64 9.53 24.70
N ILE A 4 13.06 9.53 23.51
CA ILE A 4 13.38 10.50 22.46
C ILE A 4 12.38 11.66 22.58
N PRO A 5 12.84 12.89 22.87
CA PRO A 5 11.95 14.03 22.91
C PRO A 5 11.25 14.27 21.55
N PRO A 6 9.94 14.57 21.52
CA PRO A 6 9.21 14.83 20.28
C PRO A 6 9.85 15.92 19.39
N GLN A 7 10.47 16.92 19.99
CA GLN A 7 11.19 17.98 19.28
C GLN A 7 12.32 17.44 18.38
N LEU A 8 13.02 16.39 18.82
CA LEU A 8 14.07 15.77 18.00
C LEU A 8 13.47 15.01 16.81
N LEU A 9 12.30 14.38 16.99
CA LEU A 9 11.57 13.69 15.91
C LEU A 9 11.05 14.70 14.88
N MET A 10 10.48 15.82 15.31
CA MET A 10 10.02 16.90 14.42
C MET A 10 11.17 17.43 13.55
N THR A 11 12.33 17.68 14.18
CA THR A 11 13.53 18.16 13.48
C THR A 11 14.03 17.12 12.49
N TYR A 12 14.06 15.86 12.88
CA TYR A 12 14.50 14.77 12.03
C TYR A 12 13.62 14.64 10.78
N ILE A 13 12.30 14.61 10.95
CA ILE A 13 11.32 14.58 9.85
C ILE A 13 11.53 15.79 8.91
N ALA A 14 11.66 17.00 9.47
CA ALA A 14 11.86 18.20 8.66
C ALA A 14 13.14 18.11 7.78
N VAL A 15 14.24 17.54 8.29
CA VAL A 15 15.46 17.32 7.50
C VAL A 15 15.25 16.27 6.42
N CYS A 16 14.58 15.17 6.72
CA CYS A 16 14.29 14.10 5.75
C CYS A 16 13.45 14.61 4.58
N GLU A 17 12.36 15.32 4.87
CA GLU A 17 11.42 15.82 3.87
C GLU A 17 12.00 16.94 3.00
N THR A 18 12.79 17.84 3.60
CA THR A 18 13.39 18.96 2.86
C THR A 18 14.70 18.60 2.16
N GLY A 19 15.36 17.53 2.59
CA GLY A 19 16.70 17.12 2.15
C GLY A 19 17.79 18.16 2.49
N SER A 20 17.52 19.13 3.37
CA SER A 20 18.39 20.27 3.65
C SER A 20 18.27 20.76 5.09
N PHE A 21 19.38 20.86 5.79
CA PHE A 21 19.42 21.40 7.15
C PHE A 21 18.98 22.87 7.24
N THR A 22 19.26 23.67 6.20
CA THR A 22 18.85 25.09 6.15
C THR A 22 17.34 25.19 5.95
N LYS A 23 16.76 24.48 4.99
CA LYS A 23 15.30 24.47 4.77
C LYS A 23 14.55 23.87 5.95
N ALA A 24 15.10 22.85 6.58
CA ALA A 24 14.52 22.30 7.81
C ALA A 24 14.50 23.33 8.94
N ALA A 25 15.59 24.11 9.10
CA ALA A 25 15.67 25.18 10.10
C ALA A 25 14.58 26.25 9.89
N GLU A 26 14.38 26.68 8.65
CA GLU A 26 13.30 27.61 8.29
C GLU A 26 11.92 27.03 8.63
N ARG A 27 11.68 25.76 8.29
CA ARG A 27 10.40 25.07 8.51
C ARG A 27 10.03 24.92 10.00
N VAL A 28 11.02 24.64 10.86
CA VAL A 28 10.78 24.48 12.30
C VAL A 28 11.12 25.74 13.12
N HIS A 29 11.30 26.88 12.46
CA HIS A 29 11.61 28.17 13.07
C HIS A 29 12.81 28.13 14.03
N SER A 30 13.91 27.52 13.57
CA SER A 30 15.13 27.30 14.34
C SER A 30 16.39 27.72 13.56
N SER A 31 17.56 27.65 14.18
CA SER A 31 18.84 27.88 13.48
C SER A 31 19.38 26.57 12.90
N GLN A 32 20.14 26.64 11.79
CA GLN A 32 20.79 25.47 11.21
C GLN A 32 21.74 24.77 12.19
N SER A 33 22.40 25.53 13.06
CA SER A 33 23.27 24.98 14.13
C SER A 33 22.46 24.17 15.14
N THR A 34 21.28 24.64 15.52
CA THR A 34 20.36 23.92 16.41
C THR A 34 19.87 22.61 15.75
N ILE A 35 19.48 22.67 14.48
CA ILE A 35 19.08 21.47 13.73
C ILE A 35 20.22 20.44 13.71
N SER A 36 21.47 20.89 13.42
CA SER A 36 22.62 19.99 13.41
C SER A 36 22.88 19.33 14.77
N GLN A 37 22.76 20.10 15.86
CA GLN A 37 22.90 19.55 17.22
C GLN A 37 21.78 18.55 17.56
N GLN A 38 20.54 18.83 17.16
CA GLN A 38 19.40 17.95 17.39
C GLN A 38 19.52 16.64 16.60
N ILE A 39 19.99 16.67 15.35
CA ILE A 39 20.27 15.48 14.56
C ILE A 39 21.37 14.65 15.19
N ASN A 40 22.50 15.25 15.56
CA ASN A 40 23.57 14.55 16.25
C ASN A 40 23.09 13.90 17.56
N ARG A 41 22.18 14.56 18.27
CA ARG A 41 21.61 14.05 19.52
C ARG A 41 20.70 12.84 19.29
N ILE A 42 19.85 12.84 18.27
CA ILE A 42 19.00 11.68 17.96
C ILE A 42 19.85 10.51 17.48
N GLU A 43 20.85 10.73 16.64
CA GLU A 43 21.81 9.71 16.20
C GLU A 43 22.58 9.10 17.37
N SER A 44 23.02 9.95 18.32
CA SER A 44 23.67 9.49 19.55
C SER A 44 22.76 8.63 20.43
N ILE A 45 21.47 9.00 20.57
CA ILE A 45 20.49 8.22 21.34
C ILE A 45 20.24 6.87 20.67
N MET A 46 20.16 6.85 19.32
CA MET A 46 19.91 5.64 18.53
C MET A 46 21.15 4.77 18.37
N GLY A 47 22.35 5.32 18.58
CA GLY A 47 23.60 4.61 18.35
C GLY A 47 23.84 4.29 16.87
N ALA A 48 23.23 5.03 15.95
CA ALA A 48 23.30 4.81 14.51
C ALA A 48 23.31 6.13 13.74
N THR A 49 23.95 6.15 12.57
CA THR A 49 23.89 7.26 11.62
C THR A 49 22.60 7.17 10.84
N LEU A 50 21.75 8.18 10.95
CA LEU A 50 20.41 8.20 10.31
C LEU A 50 20.42 8.98 8.99
N LEU A 51 21.37 9.91 8.81
CA LEU A 51 21.45 10.79 7.66
C LEU A 51 22.85 10.78 7.04
N VAL A 52 22.92 10.70 5.72
CA VAL A 52 24.14 10.85 4.94
C VAL A 52 24.08 12.16 4.16
N ARG A 53 25.12 12.99 4.32
CA ARG A 53 25.26 14.25 3.58
C ARG A 53 25.97 13.98 2.26
N THR A 54 25.33 14.31 1.15
CA THR A 54 25.96 14.34 -0.18
C THR A 54 26.11 15.79 -0.65
N PRO A 55 26.94 16.08 -1.65
CA PRO A 55 27.09 17.45 -2.17
C PRO A 55 25.78 18.07 -2.67
N GLN A 56 24.82 17.24 -3.10
CA GLN A 56 23.56 17.69 -3.68
C GLN A 56 22.43 17.78 -2.65
N ARG A 57 22.39 16.86 -1.68
CA ARG A 57 21.31 16.78 -0.67
C ARG A 57 21.66 15.88 0.51
N THR A 58 20.90 15.99 1.57
CA THR A 58 20.88 15.01 2.67
C THR A 58 19.93 13.85 2.31
N LYS A 59 20.36 12.61 2.56
CA LYS A 59 19.57 11.39 2.36
C LYS A 59 19.52 10.60 3.66
N THR A 60 18.47 9.84 3.83
CA THR A 60 18.33 8.86 4.91
C THR A 60 19.18 7.61 4.66
N THR A 61 19.64 6.98 5.73
CA THR A 61 20.17 5.61 5.73
C THR A 61 19.01 4.61 5.85
N GLU A 62 19.28 3.31 5.83
CA GLU A 62 18.27 2.28 6.09
C GLU A 62 17.72 2.40 7.52
N GLU A 63 18.61 2.61 8.50
CA GLU A 63 18.23 2.90 9.89
C GLU A 63 17.45 4.21 9.99
N GLY A 64 17.82 5.21 9.18
CA GLY A 64 17.11 6.49 9.08
C GLY A 64 15.69 6.30 8.59
N GLU A 65 15.45 5.54 7.53
CA GLU A 65 14.10 5.23 7.05
C GLU A 65 13.26 4.52 8.11
N PHE A 66 13.88 3.57 8.84
CA PHE A 66 13.22 2.92 9.96
C PHE A 66 12.79 3.94 11.03
N VAL A 67 13.69 4.81 11.46
CA VAL A 67 13.40 5.85 12.47
C VAL A 67 12.36 6.85 11.96
N LEU A 68 12.41 7.23 10.68
CA LEU A 68 11.45 8.16 10.08
C LEU A 68 10.00 7.65 10.19
N ARG A 69 9.79 6.38 9.89
CA ARG A 69 8.46 5.76 10.02
C ARG A 69 7.93 5.84 11.46
N TYR A 70 8.76 5.51 12.43
CA TYR A 70 8.36 5.58 13.85
C TYR A 70 8.23 7.02 14.36
N ALA A 71 9.04 7.95 13.84
CA ALA A 71 8.96 9.37 14.21
C ALA A 71 7.60 9.96 13.83
N HIS A 72 7.11 9.72 12.61
CA HIS A 72 5.76 10.13 12.21
C HIS A 72 4.71 9.54 13.15
N ARG A 73 4.73 8.24 13.35
CA ARG A 73 3.76 7.54 14.20
C ARG A 73 3.72 8.08 15.65
N ILE A 74 4.87 8.37 16.23
CA ILE A 74 4.95 8.92 17.61
C ILE A 74 4.33 10.32 17.65
N LEU A 75 4.60 11.17 16.65
CA LEU A 75 4.04 12.53 16.61
C LEU A 75 2.53 12.50 16.33
N ASP A 76 2.06 11.60 15.49
CA ASP A 76 0.63 11.40 15.24
C ASP A 76 -0.10 10.98 16.52
N LEU A 77 0.42 9.99 17.26
CA LEU A 77 -0.13 9.56 18.55
C LEU A 77 -0.11 10.70 19.59
N ASN A 78 0.95 11.53 19.60
CA ASN A 78 1.00 12.70 20.47
C ASN A 78 -0.07 13.73 20.09
N SER A 79 -0.30 13.95 18.80
CA SER A 79 -1.37 14.83 18.30
C SER A 79 -2.74 14.28 18.68
N GLU A 80 -2.99 13.00 18.46
CA GLU A 80 -4.24 12.32 18.83
C GLU A 80 -4.52 12.42 20.33
N MET A 81 -3.49 12.29 21.18
CA MET A 81 -3.62 12.44 22.62
C MET A 81 -4.04 13.87 22.99
N LEU A 82 -3.45 14.90 22.38
CA LEU A 82 -3.79 16.31 22.63
C LEU A 82 -5.19 16.65 22.12
N ASP A 83 -5.52 16.16 20.92
CA ASP A 83 -6.84 16.33 20.32
C ASP A 83 -7.93 15.60 21.12
N GLY A 84 -7.63 14.41 21.62
CA GLY A 84 -8.55 13.64 22.46
C GLY A 84 -8.91 14.32 23.79
N ILE A 85 -7.99 15.11 24.35
CA ILE A 85 -8.27 15.93 25.55
C ILE A 85 -9.08 17.19 25.20
N SER A 86 -8.79 17.79 24.05
CA SER A 86 -9.43 19.03 23.57
C SER A 86 -10.85 18.81 23.03
N ARG A 87 -11.10 17.63 22.51
CA ARG A 87 -12.39 17.20 21.97
C ARG A 87 -13.04 16.27 22.98
N ASN A 88 -13.99 16.77 23.76
CA ASN A 88 -14.87 15.96 24.61
C ASN A 88 -15.29 14.67 23.86
N LEU A 89 -14.63 13.53 24.10
CA LEU A 89 -15.00 12.17 23.63
C LEU A 89 -15.45 12.13 22.15
N GLU A 90 -14.77 12.84 21.24
CA GLU A 90 -15.12 12.79 19.83
C GLU A 90 -14.56 11.51 19.17
N GLN A 91 -15.36 10.99 18.29
CA GLN A 91 -15.28 9.72 17.57
C GLN A 91 -13.86 9.39 17.14
N GLN A 92 -13.34 8.26 17.61
CA GLN A 92 -12.10 7.68 17.09
C GLN A 92 -12.18 7.62 15.56
N THR A 93 -11.14 8.09 14.87
CA THR A 93 -11.03 7.98 13.41
C THR A 93 -10.25 6.72 13.07
N ILE A 94 -10.85 5.85 12.26
CA ILE A 94 -10.20 4.65 11.72
C ILE A 94 -9.86 4.90 10.25
N ARG A 95 -8.58 4.84 9.92
CA ARG A 95 -8.07 5.08 8.57
C ARG A 95 -7.86 3.75 7.84
N ILE A 96 -8.52 3.61 6.70
CA ILE A 96 -8.55 2.36 5.93
C ILE A 96 -8.01 2.60 4.52
N GLY A 97 -6.91 1.91 4.17
CA GLY A 97 -6.37 1.90 2.81
C GLY A 97 -6.87 0.68 2.03
N VAL A 98 -7.33 0.89 0.80
CA VAL A 98 -7.84 -0.19 -0.06
C VAL A 98 -7.34 -0.07 -1.50
N PRO A 99 -7.11 -1.17 -2.23
CA PRO A 99 -6.79 -1.09 -3.65
C PRO A 99 -7.94 -0.45 -4.44
N ASP A 100 -7.62 0.32 -5.49
CA ASP A 100 -8.62 1.04 -6.30
C ASP A 100 -9.73 0.12 -6.84
N ASP A 101 -9.39 -1.10 -7.22
CA ASP A 101 -10.33 -2.08 -7.75
C ASP A 101 -11.28 -2.69 -6.69
N LEU A 102 -10.98 -2.54 -5.42
CA LEU A 102 -11.82 -2.99 -4.30
C LEU A 102 -12.57 -1.84 -3.62
N ALA A 103 -12.20 -0.59 -3.91
CA ALA A 103 -12.72 0.58 -3.22
C ALA A 103 -14.27 0.66 -3.25
N VAL A 104 -14.87 0.36 -4.40
CA VAL A 104 -16.35 0.41 -4.56
C VAL A 104 -17.03 -0.62 -3.65
N ASP A 105 -16.51 -1.86 -3.60
CA ASP A 105 -17.11 -2.93 -2.80
C ASP A 105 -16.96 -2.66 -1.31
N VAL A 106 -15.77 -2.20 -0.88
CA VAL A 106 -15.51 -1.83 0.51
C VAL A 106 -16.41 -0.67 0.93
N THR A 107 -16.42 0.43 0.18
CA THR A 107 -17.20 1.62 0.51
C THR A 107 -18.69 1.29 0.61
N ARG A 108 -19.23 0.50 -0.33
CA ARG A 108 -20.65 0.11 -0.32
C ARG A 108 -21.03 -0.70 0.92
N LYS A 109 -20.14 -1.59 1.38
CA LYS A 109 -20.43 -2.51 2.48
C LYS A 109 -20.14 -1.88 3.84
N ILE A 110 -18.96 -1.30 4.01
CA ILE A 110 -18.57 -0.65 5.27
C ILE A 110 -19.38 0.64 5.51
N GLY A 111 -19.70 1.40 4.46
CA GLY A 111 -20.51 2.60 4.58
C GLY A 111 -21.90 2.34 5.16
N LYS A 112 -22.48 1.14 4.95
CA LYS A 112 -23.76 0.75 5.57
C LYS A 112 -23.63 0.46 7.06
N THR A 113 -22.46 0.02 7.50
CA THR A 113 -22.19 -0.40 8.88
C THR A 113 -21.57 0.71 9.71
N GLN A 114 -21.03 1.76 9.08
CA GLN A 114 -20.42 2.90 9.77
C GLN A 114 -21.31 3.50 10.86
N GLN A 115 -22.63 3.57 10.63
CA GLN A 115 -23.58 4.09 11.60
C GLN A 115 -23.66 3.27 12.90
N HIS A 116 -23.20 2.01 12.89
CA HIS A 116 -23.16 1.13 14.06
C HIS A 116 -21.88 1.28 14.89
N TYR A 117 -20.87 1.97 14.34
CA TYR A 117 -19.64 2.29 15.05
C TYR A 117 -19.68 3.74 15.46
N ASN A 118 -19.46 4.02 16.74
CA ASN A 118 -19.29 5.39 17.20
C ASN A 118 -17.87 5.90 16.88
N VAL A 119 -17.48 5.78 15.60
CA VAL A 119 -16.15 6.17 15.07
C VAL A 119 -16.32 6.86 13.72
N SER A 120 -15.36 7.70 13.37
CA SER A 120 -15.21 8.21 12.01
C SER A 120 -14.40 7.21 11.20
N ILE A 121 -14.76 6.95 9.96
CA ILE A 121 -13.99 6.07 9.05
C ILE A 121 -13.54 6.89 7.85
N GLU A 122 -12.23 6.94 7.65
CA GLU A 122 -11.59 7.57 6.49
C GLU A 122 -11.09 6.48 5.54
N PHE A 123 -11.51 6.55 4.28
CA PHE A 123 -11.07 5.64 3.24
C PHE A 123 -10.13 6.34 2.25
N THR A 124 -9.02 5.68 1.95
CA THR A 124 -8.13 6.08 0.87
C THR A 124 -7.97 4.90 -0.08
N SER A 125 -8.07 5.15 -1.40
CA SER A 125 -7.77 4.13 -2.39
C SER A 125 -6.48 4.44 -3.14
N GLY A 126 -5.78 3.37 -3.60
CA GLY A 126 -4.53 3.53 -4.32
C GLY A 126 -3.90 2.21 -4.74
N LEU A 127 -2.66 2.29 -5.22
CA LEU A 127 -1.87 1.10 -5.57
C LEU A 127 -1.44 0.35 -4.30
N SER A 128 -1.53 -0.98 -4.31
CA SER A 128 -1.20 -1.83 -3.17
C SER A 128 0.19 -1.60 -2.58
N ASN A 129 1.20 -1.36 -3.44
CA ASN A 129 2.57 -1.10 -2.97
C ASN A 129 2.66 0.23 -2.19
N SER A 130 2.01 1.29 -2.66
CA SER A 130 1.98 2.59 -1.96
C SER A 130 1.24 2.48 -0.63
N LEU A 131 0.05 1.86 -0.64
CA LEU A 131 -0.75 1.62 0.57
C LEU A 131 0.02 0.82 1.62
N TYR A 132 0.79 -0.20 1.19
CA TYR A 132 1.59 -1.00 2.11
C TYR A 132 2.75 -0.21 2.72
N GLN A 133 3.44 0.63 1.94
CA GLN A 133 4.48 1.52 2.45
C GLN A 133 3.93 2.54 3.45
N GLU A 134 2.81 3.16 3.13
CA GLU A 134 2.12 4.12 3.99
C GLU A 134 1.59 3.46 5.28
N TYR A 135 1.09 2.21 5.20
CA TYR A 135 0.73 1.43 6.38
C TYR A 135 1.95 1.15 7.27
N GLN A 136 3.08 0.79 6.69
CA GLN A 136 4.32 0.62 7.47
C GLN A 136 4.79 1.94 8.11
N ALA A 137 4.47 3.08 7.50
CA ALA A 137 4.70 4.39 8.07
C ALA A 137 3.65 4.81 9.12
N GLY A 138 2.62 3.98 9.37
CA GLY A 138 1.59 4.24 10.38
C GLY A 138 0.45 5.14 9.92
N VAL A 139 0.31 5.38 8.60
CA VAL A 139 -0.76 6.24 8.05
C VAL A 139 -2.14 5.58 8.18
N TYR A 140 -2.22 4.26 8.09
CA TYR A 140 -3.47 3.49 8.14
C TYR A 140 -3.54 2.57 9.35
N ASP A 141 -4.75 2.38 9.88
CA ASP A 141 -5.05 1.41 10.94
C ASP A 141 -5.35 0.03 10.34
N ILE A 142 -5.98 0.02 9.18
CA ILE A 142 -6.31 -1.18 8.41
C ILE A 142 -5.93 -0.95 6.95
N ILE A 143 -5.32 -1.94 6.31
CA ILE A 143 -5.20 -1.95 4.85
C ILE A 143 -5.64 -3.28 4.26
N LEU A 144 -6.27 -3.22 3.08
CA LEU A 144 -6.31 -4.31 2.13
C LEU A 144 -5.24 -4.05 1.07
N VAL A 145 -4.49 -5.06 0.71
CA VAL A 145 -3.48 -4.96 -0.36
C VAL A 145 -3.37 -6.26 -1.14
N LYS A 146 -2.99 -6.14 -2.39
CA LYS A 146 -2.59 -7.27 -3.23
C LYS A 146 -1.08 -7.36 -3.25
N GLN A 147 -0.53 -8.56 -3.13
CA GLN A 147 0.91 -8.76 -3.04
C GLN A 147 1.33 -10.16 -3.51
N ALA A 148 2.57 -10.30 -3.98
CA ALA A 148 3.15 -11.57 -4.38
C ALA A 148 3.74 -12.34 -3.18
N ILE A 149 4.21 -11.62 -2.16
CA ILE A 149 4.82 -12.22 -0.97
C ILE A 149 3.93 -11.95 0.23
N LEU A 150 3.43 -13.00 0.84
CA LEU A 150 2.61 -12.93 2.04
C LEU A 150 3.53 -12.74 3.26
N GLY A 151 3.58 -11.51 3.79
CA GLY A 151 4.29 -11.19 5.02
C GLY A 151 3.47 -11.57 6.28
N ASN A 152 3.52 -10.73 7.32
CA ASN A 152 2.75 -10.91 8.56
C ASN A 152 1.31 -10.38 8.42
N ALA A 153 0.60 -10.78 7.35
CA ALA A 153 -0.80 -10.41 7.17
C ALA A 153 -1.67 -10.96 8.30
N TYR A 154 -2.72 -10.23 8.67
CA TYR A 154 -3.71 -10.66 9.65
C TYR A 154 -4.60 -11.76 9.08
N ALA A 155 -5.08 -11.56 7.85
CA ALA A 155 -5.80 -12.57 7.08
C ALA A 155 -5.49 -12.41 5.59
N TYR A 156 -5.71 -13.46 4.82
CA TYR A 156 -5.43 -13.46 3.39
C TYR A 156 -6.24 -14.51 2.63
N ARG A 157 -6.28 -14.37 1.31
CA ARG A 157 -6.65 -15.44 0.37
C ARG A 157 -5.76 -15.37 -0.88
N LYS A 158 -5.65 -16.48 -1.59
CA LYS A 158 -5.07 -16.49 -2.93
C LYS A 158 -5.99 -15.74 -3.89
N GLU A 159 -5.40 -14.97 -4.80
CA GLU A 159 -6.13 -14.28 -5.86
C GLU A 159 -5.63 -14.80 -7.21
N PRO A 160 -6.37 -15.74 -7.83
CA PRO A 160 -5.97 -16.31 -9.10
C PRO A 160 -6.02 -15.24 -10.19
N LEU A 161 -4.95 -15.17 -10.98
CA LEU A 161 -4.85 -14.30 -12.13
C LEU A 161 -5.07 -15.09 -13.42
N ILE A 162 -5.69 -14.46 -14.40
CA ILE A 162 -5.92 -15.02 -15.72
C ILE A 162 -5.49 -14.05 -16.81
N TRP A 163 -4.93 -14.61 -17.88
CA TRP A 163 -4.62 -13.87 -19.09
C TRP A 163 -5.87 -13.67 -19.92
N LEU A 164 -6.16 -12.41 -20.25
CA LEU A 164 -7.36 -11.99 -20.95
C LEU A 164 -7.03 -11.38 -22.31
N ASP A 165 -7.82 -11.74 -23.32
CA ASP A 165 -7.86 -11.13 -24.64
C ASP A 165 -9.31 -10.87 -25.05
N SER A 166 -9.53 -10.04 -26.05
CA SER A 166 -10.86 -9.83 -26.65
C SER A 166 -11.35 -11.09 -27.36
N ILE A 167 -12.65 -11.39 -27.23
CA ILE A 167 -13.29 -12.43 -28.06
C ILE A 167 -13.46 -11.93 -29.49
N GLU A 168 -13.95 -10.69 -29.67
CA GLU A 168 -14.29 -10.13 -30.98
C GLU A 168 -13.03 -9.74 -31.76
N HIS A 169 -12.02 -9.20 -31.07
CA HIS A 169 -10.79 -8.69 -31.68
C HIS A 169 -9.53 -9.26 -31.00
N PRO A 170 -9.29 -10.59 -31.13
CA PRO A 170 -8.16 -11.24 -30.46
C PRO A 170 -6.81 -10.72 -30.96
N THR A 171 -5.92 -10.43 -30.02
CA THR A 171 -4.63 -9.78 -30.31
C THR A 171 -3.42 -10.62 -29.95
N PHE A 172 -3.56 -11.64 -29.12
CA PHE A 172 -2.44 -12.46 -28.64
C PHE A 172 -1.58 -13.07 -29.75
N ARG A 173 -2.20 -13.52 -30.86
CA ARG A 173 -1.50 -14.17 -31.99
C ARG A 173 -0.88 -13.20 -33.00
N GLN A 174 -0.88 -11.89 -32.73
CA GLN A 174 -0.17 -10.93 -33.58
C GLN A 174 1.35 -11.12 -33.44
N LYS A 175 2.11 -10.86 -34.51
CA LYS A 175 3.58 -10.95 -34.52
C LYS A 175 4.25 -10.17 -33.37
N VAL A 176 3.69 -9.03 -33.03
CA VAL A 176 4.05 -8.20 -31.86
C VAL A 176 2.81 -8.10 -31.02
N THR A 177 2.79 -8.77 -29.87
CA THR A 177 1.63 -8.85 -28.97
C THR A 177 1.38 -7.46 -28.33
N PRO A 178 0.22 -6.82 -28.56
CA PRO A 178 -0.09 -5.58 -27.88
C PRO A 178 -0.52 -5.82 -26.44
N LEU A 179 -0.10 -4.94 -25.54
CA LEU A 179 -0.37 -5.04 -24.10
C LEU A 179 -1.22 -3.88 -23.62
N VAL A 180 -2.13 -4.21 -22.72
CA VAL A 180 -2.92 -3.27 -21.90
C VAL A 180 -2.46 -3.42 -20.47
N LEU A 181 -1.82 -2.40 -19.89
CA LEU A 181 -1.09 -2.50 -18.62
C LEU A 181 -1.43 -1.36 -17.65
N PHE A 182 -1.25 -1.64 -16.39
CA PHE A 182 -1.12 -0.62 -15.36
C PHE A 182 0.22 0.14 -15.48
N PRO A 183 0.35 1.33 -14.85
CA PRO A 183 1.58 2.12 -14.88
C PRO A 183 2.75 1.40 -14.19
N PRO A 184 3.99 1.87 -14.39
CA PRO A 184 5.15 1.37 -13.64
C PRO A 184 4.91 1.41 -12.12
N GLY A 185 5.37 0.37 -11.42
CA GLY A 185 5.15 0.19 -9.98
C GLY A 185 3.87 -0.57 -9.62
N ALA A 186 2.96 -0.81 -10.57
CA ALA A 186 1.80 -1.67 -10.33
C ALA A 186 2.22 -3.15 -10.25
N LEU A 187 1.57 -3.89 -9.36
CA LEU A 187 1.91 -5.26 -8.96
C LEU A 187 2.02 -6.25 -10.15
N TYR A 188 1.04 -6.24 -11.05
CA TYR A 188 0.98 -7.24 -12.14
C TYR A 188 1.86 -6.88 -13.33
N ARG A 189 2.29 -5.61 -13.47
CA ARG A 189 3.03 -5.16 -14.64
C ARG A 189 4.36 -5.90 -14.84
N GLY A 190 5.16 -6.00 -13.79
CA GLY A 190 6.44 -6.73 -13.84
C GLY A 190 6.23 -8.17 -14.25
N HIS A 191 5.30 -8.85 -13.58
CA HIS A 191 4.97 -10.25 -13.86
C HIS A 191 4.50 -10.48 -15.31
N ILE A 192 3.71 -9.58 -15.88
CA ILE A 192 3.28 -9.65 -17.30
C ILE A 192 4.50 -9.59 -18.23
N LEU A 193 5.39 -8.62 -18.01
CA LEU A 193 6.54 -8.42 -18.88
C LEU A 193 7.53 -9.59 -18.76
N ASP A 194 7.85 -10.00 -17.54
CA ASP A 194 8.77 -11.11 -17.26
C ASP A 194 8.25 -12.44 -17.87
N SER A 195 6.94 -12.71 -17.74
CA SER A 195 6.31 -13.92 -18.31
C SER A 195 6.41 -13.96 -19.83
N LEU A 196 6.13 -12.84 -20.51
CA LEU A 196 6.21 -12.78 -21.97
C LEU A 196 7.66 -12.84 -22.47
N GLU A 197 8.62 -12.23 -21.76
CA GLU A 197 10.04 -12.32 -22.07
C GLU A 197 10.58 -13.75 -21.93
N GLN A 198 10.21 -14.44 -20.85
CA GLN A 198 10.59 -15.85 -20.64
C GLN A 198 10.05 -16.79 -21.74
N LEU A 199 8.87 -16.48 -22.27
CA LEU A 199 8.25 -17.24 -23.36
C LEU A 199 8.74 -16.80 -24.75
N GLY A 200 9.63 -15.78 -24.83
CA GLY A 200 10.16 -15.26 -26.09
C GLY A 200 9.15 -14.47 -26.93
N HIS A 201 8.07 -14.00 -26.34
CA HIS A 201 7.10 -13.16 -27.02
C HIS A 201 7.59 -11.74 -27.21
N THR A 202 7.51 -11.24 -28.45
CA THR A 202 7.72 -9.82 -28.73
C THR A 202 6.43 -9.06 -28.47
N TYR A 203 6.52 -7.99 -27.69
CA TYR A 203 5.35 -7.22 -27.29
C TYR A 203 5.55 -5.71 -27.49
N LYS A 204 4.44 -4.96 -27.45
CA LYS A 204 4.42 -3.49 -27.38
C LYS A 204 3.30 -3.06 -26.44
N ILE A 205 3.51 -1.96 -25.72
CA ILE A 205 2.50 -1.39 -24.83
C ILE A 205 1.61 -0.48 -25.66
N ASN A 206 0.36 -0.87 -25.87
CA ASN A 206 -0.62 -0.09 -26.63
C ASN A 206 -1.47 0.82 -25.73
N TYR A 207 -1.69 0.40 -24.47
CA TYR A 207 -2.52 1.16 -23.56
C TYR A 207 -1.97 1.07 -22.13
N CYS A 208 -2.01 2.17 -21.39
CA CYS A 208 -1.59 2.23 -19.99
C CYS A 208 -2.55 3.12 -19.20
N SER A 209 -3.07 2.60 -18.10
CA SER A 209 -3.99 3.32 -17.20
C SER A 209 -3.86 2.83 -15.76
N SER A 210 -4.02 3.72 -14.79
CA SER A 210 -4.18 3.36 -13.36
C SER A 210 -5.61 2.90 -13.04
N ASN A 211 -6.57 3.16 -13.92
CA ASN A 211 -7.97 2.82 -13.72
C ASN A 211 -8.27 1.39 -14.21
N LEU A 212 -8.70 0.50 -13.30
CA LEU A 212 -9.02 -0.89 -13.63
C LEU A 212 -10.13 -0.99 -14.69
N SER A 213 -11.18 -0.20 -14.61
CA SER A 213 -12.28 -0.26 -15.59
C SER A 213 -11.79 0.11 -16.99
N ALA A 214 -10.85 1.06 -17.11
CA ALA A 214 -10.24 1.40 -18.39
C ALA A 214 -9.35 0.28 -18.95
N ILE A 215 -8.62 -0.44 -18.08
CA ILE A 215 -7.84 -1.63 -18.47
C ILE A 215 -8.77 -2.75 -18.97
N ILE A 216 -9.85 -3.04 -18.23
CA ILE A 216 -10.85 -4.05 -18.62
C ILE A 216 -11.47 -3.70 -19.96
N THR A 217 -11.94 -2.46 -20.14
CA THR A 217 -12.54 -2.02 -21.39
C THR A 217 -11.55 -2.06 -22.56
N ALA A 218 -10.32 -1.56 -22.38
CA ALA A 218 -9.32 -1.56 -23.45
C ALA A 218 -8.98 -2.99 -23.90
N SER A 219 -8.86 -3.95 -22.96
CA SER A 219 -8.59 -5.33 -23.32
C SER A 219 -9.80 -6.00 -23.99
N SER A 220 -11.03 -5.70 -23.56
CA SER A 220 -12.23 -6.30 -24.16
C SER A 220 -12.48 -5.85 -25.61
N VAL A 221 -12.10 -4.64 -25.97
CA VAL A 221 -12.26 -4.10 -27.34
C VAL A 221 -11.03 -4.32 -28.24
N GLY A 222 -10.05 -5.11 -27.78
CA GLY A 222 -8.91 -5.53 -28.61
C GLY A 222 -7.73 -4.55 -28.70
N PHE A 223 -7.54 -3.67 -27.72
CA PHE A 223 -6.31 -2.86 -27.63
C PHE A 223 -5.08 -3.70 -27.29
N GLY A 224 -5.27 -4.88 -26.68
CA GLY A 224 -4.20 -5.79 -26.33
C GLY A 224 -4.60 -6.73 -25.20
N ILE A 225 -3.70 -7.66 -24.89
CA ILE A 225 -3.88 -8.62 -23.80
C ILE A 225 -3.51 -8.00 -22.44
N THR A 226 -4.07 -8.58 -21.38
CA THR A 226 -3.77 -8.17 -20.00
C THR A 226 -3.82 -9.38 -19.06
N LEU A 227 -3.27 -9.23 -17.84
CA LEU A 227 -3.36 -10.23 -16.78
C LEU A 227 -4.11 -9.58 -15.59
N LEU A 228 -5.24 -10.16 -15.22
CA LEU A 228 -6.12 -9.62 -14.17
C LEU A 228 -6.67 -10.75 -13.29
N PRO A 229 -7.14 -10.41 -12.08
CA PRO A 229 -7.94 -11.34 -11.27
C PRO A 229 -9.13 -11.90 -12.05
N GLU A 230 -9.42 -13.18 -11.87
CA GLU A 230 -10.49 -13.88 -12.60
C GLU A 230 -11.85 -13.17 -12.52
N LYS A 231 -12.16 -12.55 -11.37
CA LYS A 231 -13.38 -11.75 -11.17
C LYS A 231 -13.51 -10.54 -12.11
N CYS A 232 -12.41 -10.10 -12.75
CA CYS A 232 -12.39 -8.99 -13.70
C CYS A 232 -12.76 -9.40 -15.13
N LYS A 233 -12.89 -10.73 -15.40
CA LYS A 233 -13.33 -11.24 -16.70
C LYS A 233 -14.76 -10.83 -16.97
N THR A 234 -14.99 -10.25 -18.13
CA THR A 234 -16.33 -9.95 -18.66
C THR A 234 -16.74 -10.98 -19.71
N HIS A 235 -17.98 -10.90 -20.20
CA HIS A 235 -18.47 -11.75 -21.30
C HIS A 235 -17.77 -11.47 -22.65
N GLU A 236 -17.07 -10.33 -22.76
CA GLU A 236 -16.31 -9.94 -23.96
C GLU A 236 -14.88 -10.50 -23.97
N HIS A 237 -14.43 -11.11 -22.87
CA HIS A 237 -13.08 -11.65 -22.73
C HIS A 237 -13.03 -13.16 -22.91
N GLN A 238 -11.98 -13.61 -23.59
CA GLN A 238 -11.52 -15.00 -23.58
C GLN A 238 -10.25 -15.14 -22.74
N ILE A 239 -10.04 -16.34 -22.19
CA ILE A 239 -8.81 -16.69 -21.47
C ILE A 239 -7.80 -17.19 -22.51
N ILE A 240 -6.54 -16.75 -22.38
CA ILE A 240 -5.43 -17.22 -23.21
C ILE A 240 -4.82 -18.44 -22.50
N GLU A 241 -5.34 -19.64 -22.82
CA GLU A 241 -4.92 -20.90 -22.19
C GLU A 241 -3.42 -21.17 -22.36
N GLU A 242 -2.84 -20.82 -23.51
CA GLU A 242 -1.42 -21.00 -23.81
C GLU A 242 -0.53 -20.23 -22.79
N LEU A 243 -0.89 -19.02 -22.44
CA LEU A 243 -0.18 -18.25 -21.42
C LEU A 243 -0.51 -18.72 -20.01
N GLN A 244 -1.74 -19.22 -19.78
CA GLN A 244 -2.16 -19.69 -18.46
C GLN A 244 -1.38 -20.93 -18.01
N ILE A 245 -0.99 -21.80 -18.93
CA ILE A 245 -0.21 -23.01 -18.65
C ILE A 245 1.26 -22.67 -18.34
N HIS A 246 1.81 -21.66 -18.99
CA HIS A 246 3.23 -21.33 -18.94
C HIS A 246 3.58 -20.14 -18.04
N ALA A 247 2.62 -19.32 -17.73
CA ALA A 247 2.77 -18.30 -16.70
C ALA A 247 2.16 -18.87 -15.42
N PRO A 248 2.96 -19.48 -14.53
CA PRO A 248 2.45 -19.84 -13.24
C PRO A 248 1.87 -18.57 -12.64
N ALA A 249 0.58 -18.61 -12.36
CA ALA A 249 -0.03 -17.64 -11.49
C ALA A 249 0.59 -17.89 -10.11
N ASP A 250 1.84 -17.49 -9.97
CA ASP A 250 2.52 -17.51 -8.70
C ASP A 250 1.66 -16.73 -7.74
N ASP A 251 1.47 -17.30 -6.62
CA ASP A 251 0.58 -16.97 -5.56
C ASP A 251 0.48 -15.45 -5.34
N PHE A 252 -0.46 -14.81 -6.02
CA PHE A 252 -0.89 -13.49 -5.63
C PHE A 252 -1.93 -13.61 -4.52
N TYR A 253 -1.86 -12.71 -3.57
CA TYR A 253 -2.70 -12.73 -2.39
C TYR A 253 -3.42 -11.41 -2.24
N LEU A 254 -4.69 -11.48 -1.90
CA LEU A 254 -5.39 -10.38 -1.25
C LEU A 254 -5.19 -10.56 0.25
N ALA A 255 -4.60 -9.57 0.90
CA ALA A 255 -4.24 -9.62 2.31
C ALA A 255 -4.76 -8.40 3.06
N ILE A 256 -5.12 -8.60 4.32
CA ILE A 256 -5.48 -7.53 5.25
C ILE A 256 -4.41 -7.43 6.32
N TYR A 257 -4.03 -6.21 6.66
CA TYR A 257 -3.13 -5.86 7.76
C TYR A 257 -3.84 -4.91 8.71
N ILE A 258 -3.58 -5.04 9.99
CA ILE A 258 -4.12 -4.20 11.06
C ILE A 258 -3.01 -3.79 12.02
N ASN A 259 -2.98 -2.51 12.44
CA ASN A 259 -1.95 -2.00 13.34
C ASN A 259 -2.18 -2.35 14.80
N GLU A 260 -3.44 -2.35 15.24
CA GLU A 260 -3.83 -2.55 16.63
C GLU A 260 -4.78 -3.75 16.79
N PRO A 261 -4.26 -4.99 16.83
CA PRO A 261 -5.09 -6.19 16.91
C PRO A 261 -5.89 -6.29 18.23
N HIS A 262 -5.60 -5.48 19.24
CA HIS A 262 -6.35 -5.44 20.50
C HIS A 262 -7.47 -4.39 20.52
N ASN A 263 -7.53 -3.50 19.54
CA ASN A 263 -8.60 -2.52 19.41
C ASN A 263 -9.89 -3.20 18.93
N MET A 264 -10.94 -3.17 19.76
CA MET A 264 -12.21 -3.86 19.47
C MET A 264 -12.88 -3.37 18.19
N VAL A 265 -12.81 -2.07 17.90
CA VAL A 265 -13.45 -1.47 16.70
C VAL A 265 -12.69 -1.87 15.44
N ILE A 266 -11.35 -1.77 15.46
CA ILE A 266 -10.48 -2.21 14.35
C ILE A 266 -10.72 -3.70 14.05
N ASN A 267 -10.76 -4.55 15.07
CA ASN A 267 -11.03 -5.98 14.90
C ASN A 267 -12.42 -6.25 14.30
N LYS A 268 -13.42 -5.49 14.70
CA LYS A 268 -14.78 -5.66 14.18
C LYS A 268 -14.85 -5.27 12.71
N ILE A 269 -14.26 -4.12 12.32
CA ILE A 269 -14.16 -3.69 10.92
C ILE A 269 -13.32 -4.70 10.11
N ALA A 270 -12.19 -5.14 10.64
CA ALA A 270 -11.35 -6.16 9.99
C ALA A 270 -12.12 -7.47 9.77
N SER A 271 -12.91 -7.91 10.74
CA SER A 271 -13.75 -9.12 10.63
C SER A 271 -14.81 -8.97 9.53
N GLU A 272 -15.40 -7.78 9.38
CA GLU A 272 -16.32 -7.51 8.27
C GLU A 272 -15.60 -7.59 6.92
N LEU A 273 -14.42 -6.98 6.79
CA LEU A 273 -13.61 -7.05 5.57
C LEU A 273 -13.18 -8.50 5.25
N ILE A 274 -12.81 -9.28 6.27
CA ILE A 274 -12.48 -10.70 6.13
C ILE A 274 -13.68 -11.46 5.55
N ASN A 275 -14.88 -11.25 6.09
CA ASN A 275 -16.10 -11.90 5.60
C ASN A 275 -16.49 -11.43 4.19
N ILE A 276 -16.31 -10.14 3.88
CA ILE A 276 -16.62 -9.57 2.56
C ILE A 276 -15.78 -10.23 1.46
N PHE A 277 -14.51 -10.46 1.74
CA PHE A 277 -13.54 -10.94 0.77
C PHE A 277 -13.18 -12.42 0.95
N ASP A 278 -13.84 -13.15 1.83
CA ASP A 278 -13.58 -14.56 2.14
C ASP A 278 -12.09 -14.82 2.45
N LEU A 279 -11.52 -13.99 3.36
CA LEU A 279 -10.14 -14.12 3.77
C LEU A 279 -10.01 -15.16 4.89
N LYS A 280 -8.88 -15.85 4.94
CA LYS A 280 -8.52 -16.81 5.99
C LYS A 280 -7.52 -16.19 6.96
N LEU A 281 -7.76 -16.31 8.27
CA LEU A 281 -6.83 -15.85 9.28
C LEU A 281 -5.46 -16.53 9.13
N HIS A 282 -4.40 -15.76 9.28
CA HIS A 282 -3.05 -16.31 9.23
C HIS A 282 -2.76 -17.16 10.49
N HIS A 283 -2.08 -18.30 10.32
CA HIS A 283 -1.85 -19.27 11.40
C HIS A 283 -1.20 -18.71 12.68
N ASN A 284 -0.41 -17.64 12.56
CA ASN A 284 0.23 -16.99 13.71
C ASN A 284 -0.75 -16.19 14.58
N GLN A 285 -1.94 -15.86 14.09
CA GLN A 285 -2.97 -15.09 14.82
C GLN A 285 -3.91 -16.00 15.64
N ILE A 286 -4.01 -17.27 15.28
CA ILE A 286 -4.89 -18.23 15.98
C ILE A 286 -4.40 -18.50 17.43
N LYS A 287 -3.12 -18.24 17.73
CA LYS A 287 -2.55 -18.43 19.07
C LYS A 287 -2.75 -17.26 20.02
N SER A 288 -3.15 -16.09 19.55
CA SER A 288 -3.33 -14.88 20.38
C SER A 288 -4.79 -14.61 20.80
N ILE A 289 -5.74 -15.44 20.32
CA ILE A 289 -7.19 -15.31 20.61
C ILE A 289 -7.64 -16.37 21.66
N LYS A 290 -6.75 -17.22 22.12
CA LYS A 290 -6.96 -18.11 23.26
C LYS A 290 -6.19 -17.55 24.46
#